data_db23e1d237589e57524030c4c4e0991b
#
_entry.id   db23e1d237589e57524030c4c4e0991b
#
_cell.length_a   1.000
_cell.length_b   1.000
_cell.length_c   1.000
_cell.angle_alpha   90.00
_cell.angle_beta   90.00
_cell.angle_gamma   90.00
#
_symmetry.space_group_name_H-M   'P 1'
#
loop_
_entity.id
_entity.type
_entity.pdbx_description
1 polymer ?
#
loop_
_entity_poly.entity_id
_entity_poly.type
_entity_poly.pdbx_seq_one_letter_code
_entity_poly.pdbx_strand_id
1 'polypeptide(L)'
;MDSTTISLFSQIFRGTGRDAINGQKKGGAKAHMVIKADEDVPCFMNITDATVSDQSLLKGLFRIIPRGSWLSFDMGYVNYEAWQEFTGNDIFYVTREKKRTKAKVMETKDIPEEDKDTIVNDEVVELSWYKRITRPMTEEELSHRRGRRPKSGVVMVKETRRGKHKCRRITKWKDNKEEGTITFITNDLDTPATVICETYRRRWQIETLFKRLKQNFPLKYFLGDNRNAI
;
A
#
# COMPACT_ATOMS: atom_id res chain seq x y z
N MET A 1 -1.03 5.48 -7.60
CA MET A 1 -1.94 5.56 -6.43
C MET A 1 -1.26 6.25 -5.27
N ASP A 2 -1.96 7.11 -4.57
CA ASP A 2 -1.45 7.81 -3.39
C ASP A 2 -2.62 8.36 -2.55
N SER A 3 -2.31 8.95 -1.37
CA SER A 3 -3.30 9.61 -0.52
C SER A 3 -2.86 11.00 -0.11
N THR A 4 -3.83 11.86 0.16
CA THR A 4 -3.59 13.19 0.71
C THR A 4 -4.51 13.47 1.88
N THR A 5 -3.99 14.13 2.91
CA THR A 5 -4.77 14.52 4.10
C THR A 5 -5.19 15.98 4.00
N ILE A 6 -6.44 16.23 4.29
CA ILE A 6 -7.06 17.55 4.37
C ILE A 6 -7.45 17.79 5.81
N SER A 7 -6.89 18.83 6.45
CA SER A 7 -7.28 19.21 7.80
C SER A 7 -8.59 19.94 7.79
N LEU A 8 -9.53 19.55 8.64
CA LEU A 8 -10.87 20.14 8.74
C LEU A 8 -11.02 20.90 10.05
N PHE A 9 -11.84 21.94 10.05
CA PHE A 9 -12.20 22.64 11.27
C PHE A 9 -13.26 21.88 12.09
N SER A 10 -14.06 21.04 11.44
CA SER A 10 -15.05 20.19 12.10
C SER A 10 -14.46 18.84 12.53
N GLN A 11 -15.09 18.18 13.50
CA GLN A 11 -14.69 16.87 14.00
C GLN A 11 -15.39 15.69 13.31
N ILE A 12 -16.02 15.93 12.19
CA ILE A 12 -16.80 14.91 11.44
C ILE A 12 -15.94 13.74 11.01
N PHE A 13 -14.69 14.02 10.63
CA PHE A 13 -13.66 13.01 10.35
C PHE A 13 -12.58 13.07 11.43
N ARG A 14 -12.14 11.90 11.88
CA ARG A 14 -11.07 11.82 12.89
C ARG A 14 -9.73 12.27 12.31
N GLY A 15 -9.15 13.29 12.92
CA GLY A 15 -7.85 13.81 12.56
C GLY A 15 -6.69 13.02 13.16
N THR A 16 -5.50 13.23 12.60
CA THR A 16 -4.21 12.72 13.10
C THR A 16 -3.45 13.83 13.83
N GLY A 17 -2.51 13.47 14.69
CA GLY A 17 -1.63 14.40 15.39
C GLY A 17 -1.93 14.51 16.88
N ARG A 18 -1.27 15.49 17.52
CA ARG A 18 -1.46 15.79 18.95
C ARG A 18 -2.79 16.48 19.18
N ASP A 19 -3.39 16.25 20.33
CA ASP A 19 -4.56 17.00 20.77
C ASP A 19 -4.21 18.49 20.87
N ALA A 20 -5.16 19.36 20.52
CA ALA A 20 -5.00 20.78 20.74
C ALA A 20 -4.95 21.09 22.25
N ILE A 21 -4.54 22.30 22.62
CA ILE A 21 -4.44 22.74 24.03
C ILE A 21 -5.77 22.54 24.79
N ASN A 22 -6.89 22.60 24.07
CA ASN A 22 -8.24 22.34 24.63
C ASN A 22 -8.63 20.84 24.66
N GLY A 23 -7.70 19.93 24.39
CA GLY A 23 -7.94 18.48 24.43
C GLY A 23 -8.69 17.91 23.22
N GLN A 24 -9.06 18.72 22.23
CA GLN A 24 -9.80 18.29 21.03
C GLN A 24 -8.89 18.18 19.81
N LYS A 25 -8.88 17.03 19.15
CA LYS A 25 -8.18 16.85 17.86
C LYS A 25 -8.93 17.58 16.76
N LYS A 26 -8.17 18.28 15.90
CA LYS A 26 -8.75 18.79 14.64
C LYS A 26 -9.23 17.62 13.79
N GLY A 27 -10.35 17.79 13.14
CA GLY A 27 -10.86 16.86 12.14
C GLY A 27 -9.89 16.71 10.97
N GLY A 28 -9.95 15.61 10.28
CA GLY A 28 -9.13 15.37 9.09
C GLY A 28 -9.72 14.30 8.19
N ALA A 29 -9.92 14.64 6.93
CA ALA A 29 -10.26 13.69 5.87
C ALA A 29 -9.01 13.28 5.12
N LYS A 30 -8.93 12.00 4.74
CA LYS A 30 -7.89 11.47 3.87
C LYS A 30 -8.54 11.04 2.55
N ALA A 31 -8.14 11.67 1.47
CA ALA A 31 -8.53 11.27 0.12
C ALA A 31 -7.48 10.31 -0.44
N HIS A 32 -7.89 9.09 -0.70
CA HIS A 32 -7.12 8.07 -1.41
C HIS A 32 -7.53 8.10 -2.87
N MET A 33 -6.57 8.16 -3.78
CA MET A 33 -6.86 8.32 -5.20
C MET A 33 -6.01 7.39 -6.05
N VAL A 34 -6.61 6.85 -7.09
CA VAL A 34 -5.94 6.20 -8.21
C VAL A 34 -6.18 7.05 -9.44
N ILE A 35 -5.12 7.40 -10.16
CA ILE A 35 -5.20 8.12 -11.43
C ILE A 35 -4.68 7.23 -12.55
N LYS A 36 -5.20 7.43 -13.74
CA LYS A 36 -4.58 6.91 -14.96
C LYS A 36 -3.36 7.76 -15.30
N ALA A 37 -2.21 7.13 -15.38
CA ALA A 37 -0.95 7.84 -15.56
C ALA A 37 -0.87 8.63 -16.88
N ASP A 38 -1.49 8.14 -17.93
CA ASP A 38 -1.41 8.76 -19.26
C ASP A 38 -2.44 9.89 -19.47
N GLU A 39 -3.48 9.95 -18.62
CA GLU A 39 -4.60 10.88 -18.80
C GLU A 39 -4.69 11.93 -17.68
N ASP A 40 -3.93 11.76 -16.58
CA ASP A 40 -4.04 12.53 -15.33
C ASP A 40 -5.48 12.54 -14.75
N VAL A 41 -6.30 11.54 -15.09
CA VAL A 41 -7.70 11.45 -14.70
C VAL A 41 -7.84 10.52 -13.49
N PRO A 42 -8.51 10.97 -12.42
CA PRO A 42 -8.89 10.09 -11.33
C PRO A 42 -9.85 9.00 -11.81
N CYS A 43 -9.49 7.74 -11.62
CA CYS A 43 -10.34 6.58 -11.93
C CYS A 43 -10.95 5.95 -10.69
N PHE A 44 -10.41 6.27 -9.52
CA PHE A 44 -10.94 5.84 -8.23
C PHE A 44 -10.59 6.87 -7.15
N MET A 45 -11.55 7.18 -6.29
CA MET A 45 -11.35 8.00 -5.11
C MET A 45 -12.14 7.43 -3.93
N ASN A 46 -11.50 7.39 -2.76
CA ASN A 46 -12.16 7.03 -1.50
C ASN A 46 -11.77 8.04 -0.41
N ILE A 47 -12.75 8.55 0.30
CA ILE A 47 -12.53 9.50 1.39
C ILE A 47 -12.76 8.76 2.72
N THR A 48 -11.78 8.85 3.59
CA THR A 48 -11.79 8.22 4.91
C THR A 48 -11.41 9.20 6.01
N ASP A 49 -11.59 8.79 7.26
CA ASP A 49 -10.96 9.50 8.37
C ASP A 49 -9.43 9.53 8.17
N ALA A 50 -8.76 10.62 8.52
CA ALA A 50 -7.30 10.75 8.38
C ALA A 50 -6.52 9.69 9.19
N THR A 51 -7.15 9.07 10.18
CA THR A 51 -6.58 8.00 11.00
C THR A 51 -6.54 6.63 10.29
N VAL A 52 -7.28 6.47 9.19
CA VAL A 52 -7.33 5.21 8.44
C VAL A 52 -5.99 4.97 7.76
N SER A 53 -5.48 3.75 7.93
CA SER A 53 -4.19 3.34 7.32
C SER A 53 -4.32 3.18 5.80
N ASP A 54 -3.32 3.69 5.07
CA ASP A 54 -3.25 3.54 3.61
C ASP A 54 -3.27 2.07 3.17
N GLN A 55 -2.68 1.18 3.97
CA GLN A 55 -2.65 -0.26 3.71
C GLN A 55 -4.05 -0.90 3.65
N SER A 56 -5.01 -0.36 4.41
CA SER A 56 -6.37 -0.91 4.46
C SER A 56 -7.12 -0.75 3.14
N LEU A 57 -6.76 0.26 2.37
CA LEU A 57 -7.39 0.54 1.09
C LEU A 57 -7.04 -0.48 0.00
N LEU A 58 -5.86 -1.07 0.06
CA LEU A 58 -5.45 -2.08 -0.92
C LEU A 58 -6.36 -3.31 -0.91
N LYS A 59 -7.00 -3.60 0.25
CA LYS A 59 -7.90 -4.74 0.36
C LYS A 59 -9.14 -4.52 -0.52
N GLY A 60 -9.34 -5.42 -1.45
CA GLY A 60 -10.47 -5.36 -2.36
C GLY A 60 -10.29 -4.43 -3.56
N LEU A 61 -9.20 -3.68 -3.66
CA LEU A 61 -8.93 -2.81 -4.81
C LEU A 61 -8.83 -3.61 -6.12
N PHE A 62 -8.40 -4.88 -6.06
CA PHE A 62 -8.38 -5.81 -7.19
C PHE A 62 -9.75 -6.03 -7.84
N ARG A 63 -10.85 -5.73 -7.15
CA ARG A 63 -12.22 -5.83 -7.71
C ARG A 63 -12.57 -4.65 -8.62
N ILE A 64 -11.81 -3.57 -8.53
CA ILE A 64 -12.06 -2.30 -9.23
C ILE A 64 -11.05 -2.12 -10.36
N ILE A 65 -9.81 -2.54 -10.11
CA ILE A 65 -8.73 -2.43 -11.09
C ILE A 65 -8.87 -3.54 -12.14
N PRO A 66 -8.89 -3.20 -13.44
CA PRO A 66 -8.95 -4.22 -14.50
C PRO A 66 -7.72 -5.14 -14.49
N ARG A 67 -7.93 -6.40 -14.91
CA ARG A 67 -6.82 -7.32 -15.16
C ARG A 67 -5.87 -6.77 -16.21
N GLY A 68 -4.59 -7.10 -16.11
CA GLY A 68 -3.54 -6.59 -16.98
C GLY A 68 -3.09 -5.15 -16.66
N SER A 69 -3.70 -4.53 -15.64
CA SER A 69 -3.31 -3.17 -15.23
C SER A 69 -2.02 -3.17 -14.42
N TRP A 70 -1.28 -2.07 -14.55
CA TRP A 70 -0.14 -1.76 -13.71
C TRP A 70 -0.50 -0.73 -12.64
N LEU A 71 -0.15 -1.02 -11.40
CA LEU A 71 -0.44 -0.17 -10.25
C LEU A 71 0.86 0.27 -9.57
N SER A 72 1.13 1.57 -9.57
CA SER A 72 2.25 2.16 -8.84
C SER A 72 1.77 2.86 -7.57
N PHE A 73 2.41 2.57 -6.42
CA PHE A 73 2.05 3.15 -5.13
C PHE A 73 3.25 3.31 -4.20
N ASP A 74 3.12 4.18 -3.21
CA ASP A 74 4.16 4.47 -2.24
C ASP A 74 4.33 3.36 -1.19
N MET A 75 5.46 3.39 -0.48
CA MET A 75 5.79 2.48 0.65
C MET A 75 4.74 2.49 1.77
N GLY A 76 3.88 3.49 1.85
CA GLY A 76 2.74 3.54 2.78
C GLY A 76 1.76 2.40 2.56
N TYR A 77 1.68 1.88 1.34
CA TYR A 77 0.75 0.83 0.91
C TYR A 77 1.32 -0.59 0.96
N VAL A 78 2.30 -0.87 1.81
CA VAL A 78 2.83 -2.23 1.96
C VAL A 78 1.84 -3.15 2.66
N ASN A 79 1.21 -4.02 1.89
CA ASN A 79 0.31 -5.08 2.36
C ASN A 79 0.53 -6.34 1.50
N TYR A 80 1.31 -7.27 2.01
CA TYR A 80 1.71 -8.47 1.28
C TYR A 80 0.53 -9.38 0.89
N GLU A 81 -0.57 -9.37 1.66
CA GLU A 81 -1.77 -10.13 1.32
C GLU A 81 -2.48 -9.53 0.10
N ALA A 82 -2.64 -8.19 0.09
CA ALA A 82 -3.19 -7.50 -1.07
C ALA A 82 -2.30 -7.69 -2.32
N TRP A 83 -0.98 -7.75 -2.15
CA TRP A 83 -0.06 -8.02 -3.26
C TRP A 83 -0.24 -9.43 -3.84
N GLN A 84 -0.54 -10.43 -3.00
CA GLN A 84 -0.91 -11.77 -3.47
C GLN A 84 -2.25 -11.74 -4.22
N GLU A 85 -3.23 -10.98 -3.71
CA GLU A 85 -4.52 -10.80 -4.39
C GLU A 85 -4.34 -10.15 -5.77
N PHE A 86 -3.47 -9.14 -5.89
CA PHE A 86 -3.14 -8.53 -7.19
C PHE A 86 -2.56 -9.55 -8.15
N THR A 87 -1.55 -10.31 -7.72
CA THR A 87 -0.92 -11.35 -8.54
C THR A 87 -1.94 -12.42 -8.97
N GLY A 88 -2.80 -12.87 -8.08
CA GLY A 88 -3.86 -13.84 -8.38
C GLY A 88 -4.96 -13.31 -9.32
N ASN A 89 -5.03 -12.01 -9.54
CA ASN A 89 -6.00 -11.35 -10.42
C ASN A 89 -5.33 -10.70 -11.65
N ASP A 90 -4.10 -11.08 -12.00
CA ASP A 90 -3.35 -10.54 -13.12
C ASP A 90 -3.20 -9.01 -13.08
N ILE A 91 -3.04 -8.45 -11.90
CA ILE A 91 -2.75 -7.02 -11.69
C ILE A 91 -1.28 -6.92 -11.31
N PHE A 92 -0.53 -6.18 -12.11
CA PHE A 92 0.87 -5.89 -11.84
C PHE A 92 1.00 -4.71 -10.89
N TYR A 93 2.03 -4.73 -10.07
CA TYR A 93 2.32 -3.60 -9.20
C TYR A 93 3.81 -3.30 -9.15
N VAL A 94 4.13 -2.05 -8.83
CA VAL A 94 5.49 -1.61 -8.48
C VAL A 94 5.45 -0.65 -7.30
N THR A 95 6.34 -0.88 -6.34
CA THR A 95 6.52 -0.01 -5.18
C THR A 95 7.99 0.00 -4.73
N ARG A 96 8.34 0.94 -3.85
CA ARG A 96 9.67 0.94 -3.23
C ARG A 96 9.75 -0.08 -2.11
N GLU A 97 10.91 -0.73 -1.99
CA GLU A 97 11.18 -1.63 -0.88
C GLU A 97 11.29 -0.85 0.45
N LYS A 98 10.64 -1.32 1.49
CA LYS A 98 10.85 -0.82 2.85
C LYS A 98 12.18 -1.30 3.41
N LYS A 99 12.87 -0.44 4.13
CA LYS A 99 14.03 -0.85 4.94
C LYS A 99 13.64 -2.03 5.84
N ARG A 100 14.52 -3.04 5.94
CA ARG A 100 14.34 -4.27 6.73
C ARG A 100 13.26 -5.23 6.19
N THR A 101 12.88 -5.15 4.91
CA THR A 101 12.06 -6.18 4.27
C THR A 101 12.80 -7.53 4.33
N LYS A 102 12.09 -8.56 4.83
CA LYS A 102 12.64 -9.93 4.86
C LYS A 102 12.39 -10.59 3.52
N ALA A 103 13.43 -10.66 2.69
CA ALA A 103 13.39 -11.25 1.38
C ALA A 103 14.49 -12.31 1.28
N LYS A 104 14.15 -13.49 0.74
CA LYS A 104 15.12 -14.54 0.39
C LYS A 104 15.33 -14.49 -1.13
N VAL A 105 16.56 -14.30 -1.57
CA VAL A 105 16.89 -14.38 -3.00
C VAL A 105 16.72 -15.83 -3.46
N MET A 106 15.95 -15.98 -4.53
CA MET A 106 15.67 -17.28 -5.17
C MET A 106 16.48 -17.44 -6.46
N GLU A 107 16.65 -16.33 -7.19
CA GLU A 107 17.30 -16.28 -8.48
C GLU A 107 17.86 -14.88 -8.73
N THR A 108 18.99 -14.77 -9.36
CA THR A 108 19.55 -13.51 -9.87
C THR A 108 19.38 -13.49 -11.38
N LYS A 109 18.77 -12.44 -11.91
CA LYS A 109 18.57 -12.27 -13.35
C LYS A 109 19.77 -11.59 -14.00
N ASP A 110 20.05 -11.94 -15.23
CA ASP A 110 21.06 -11.25 -16.01
C ASP A 110 20.61 -9.81 -16.34
N ILE A 111 21.52 -8.88 -16.19
CA ILE A 111 21.30 -7.47 -16.53
C ILE A 111 21.89 -7.24 -17.92
N PRO A 112 21.07 -6.78 -18.90
CA PRO A 112 21.57 -6.40 -20.21
C PRO A 112 22.71 -5.40 -20.12
N GLU A 113 23.67 -5.47 -21.05
CA GLU A 113 24.87 -4.60 -21.02
C GLU A 113 24.50 -3.12 -21.02
N GLU A 114 23.48 -2.75 -21.80
CA GLU A 114 22.91 -1.40 -21.90
C GLU A 114 22.32 -0.87 -20.60
N ASP A 115 21.89 -1.74 -19.67
CA ASP A 115 21.25 -1.39 -18.42
C ASP A 115 22.22 -1.36 -17.23
N LYS A 116 23.44 -1.91 -17.35
CA LYS A 116 24.42 -2.06 -16.26
C LYS A 116 24.81 -0.73 -15.59
N ASP A 117 24.78 0.37 -16.33
CA ASP A 117 25.06 1.71 -15.78
C ASP A 117 23.94 2.22 -14.86
N THR A 118 22.75 1.68 -15.00
CA THR A 118 21.54 2.11 -14.29
C THR A 118 21.09 1.08 -13.25
N ILE A 119 21.04 -0.20 -13.62
CA ILE A 119 20.58 -1.30 -12.78
C ILE A 119 21.78 -1.92 -12.07
N VAL A 120 21.66 -2.05 -10.75
CA VAL A 120 22.69 -2.66 -9.87
C VAL A 120 22.41 -4.13 -9.64
N ASN A 121 21.16 -4.47 -9.34
CA ASN A 121 20.71 -5.85 -9.10
C ASN A 121 19.31 -6.05 -9.63
N ASP A 122 19.07 -7.24 -10.16
CA ASP A 122 17.77 -7.73 -10.60
C ASP A 122 17.59 -9.17 -10.11
N GLU A 123 16.66 -9.37 -9.20
CA GLU A 123 16.55 -10.61 -8.45
C GLU A 123 15.10 -11.05 -8.31
N VAL A 124 14.86 -12.35 -8.42
CA VAL A 124 13.60 -12.96 -7.98
C VAL A 124 13.74 -13.31 -6.51
N VAL A 125 12.82 -12.83 -5.68
CA VAL A 125 12.87 -13.00 -4.23
C VAL A 125 11.57 -13.59 -3.68
N GLU A 126 11.65 -14.31 -2.58
CA GLU A 126 10.51 -14.72 -1.77
C GLU A 126 10.41 -13.81 -0.55
N LEU A 127 9.39 -12.98 -0.49
CA LEU A 127 9.01 -12.24 0.71
C LEU A 127 8.33 -13.16 1.70
N SER A 128 8.57 -12.95 2.99
CA SER A 128 7.87 -13.71 4.03
C SER A 128 7.44 -12.80 5.17
N TRP A 129 6.25 -13.05 5.70
CA TRP A 129 5.70 -12.32 6.83
C TRP A 129 4.91 -13.23 7.76
N TYR A 130 4.60 -12.74 8.94
CA TYR A 130 3.73 -13.42 9.88
C TYR A 130 2.45 -12.63 10.06
N LYS A 131 1.32 -13.34 9.99
CA LYS A 131 0.00 -12.82 10.26
C LYS A 131 -0.58 -13.48 11.50
N ARG A 132 -1.05 -12.67 12.43
CA ARG A 132 -1.88 -13.16 13.54
C ARG A 132 -3.33 -13.20 13.08
N ILE A 133 -3.92 -14.38 13.09
CA ILE A 133 -5.33 -14.59 12.82
C ILE A 133 -6.02 -15.04 14.10
N THR A 134 -7.30 -14.71 14.21
CA THR A 134 -8.16 -15.24 15.26
C THR A 134 -9.20 -16.12 14.60
N ARG A 135 -9.25 -17.39 14.96
CA ARG A 135 -10.20 -18.36 14.41
C ARG A 135 -10.92 -19.13 15.51
N PRO A 136 -12.09 -19.70 15.22
CA PRO A 136 -12.68 -20.66 16.14
C PRO A 136 -11.74 -21.85 16.39
N MET A 137 -11.73 -22.36 17.61
CA MET A 137 -11.07 -23.62 17.91
C MET A 137 -11.78 -24.77 17.20
N THR A 138 -11.01 -25.75 16.73
CA THR A 138 -11.57 -27.01 16.24
C THR A 138 -12.09 -27.84 17.39
N GLU A 139 -12.93 -28.85 17.10
CA GLU A 139 -13.45 -29.75 18.13
C GLU A 139 -12.36 -30.54 18.84
N GLU A 140 -11.31 -30.92 18.10
CA GLU A 140 -10.13 -31.59 18.63
C GLU A 140 -9.38 -30.68 19.62
N GLU A 141 -9.14 -29.43 19.27
CA GLU A 141 -8.51 -28.45 20.17
C GLU A 141 -9.38 -28.17 21.40
N LEU A 142 -10.70 -28.17 21.23
CA LEU A 142 -11.66 -28.01 22.33
C LEU A 142 -11.65 -29.19 23.30
N SER A 143 -11.45 -30.42 22.82
CA SER A 143 -11.37 -31.62 23.64
C SER A 143 -10.17 -31.64 24.59
N HIS A 144 -9.05 -31.03 24.14
CA HIS A 144 -7.81 -30.91 24.91
C HIS A 144 -7.73 -29.64 25.80
N ARG A 145 -8.72 -28.75 25.69
CA ARG A 145 -8.73 -27.51 26.45
C ARG A 145 -9.15 -27.69 27.88
N ARG A 146 -8.35 -27.19 28.82
CA ARG A 146 -8.73 -27.06 30.23
C ARG A 146 -9.49 -25.75 30.44
N GLY A 147 -10.62 -25.79 31.10
CA GLY A 147 -11.42 -24.63 31.50
C GLY A 147 -12.86 -24.61 30.97
N ARG A 148 -13.69 -23.72 31.53
CA ARG A 148 -15.13 -23.63 31.20
C ARG A 148 -15.34 -23.06 29.80
N ARG A 149 -16.26 -23.64 29.03
CA ARG A 149 -16.65 -23.07 27.71
C ARG A 149 -17.39 -21.73 27.93
N PRO A 150 -17.11 -20.73 27.08
CA PRO A 150 -17.86 -19.47 27.13
C PRO A 150 -19.34 -19.71 26.81
N LYS A 151 -20.21 -18.82 27.30
CA LYS A 151 -21.67 -18.89 27.06
C LYS A 151 -22.01 -18.85 25.55
N SER A 152 -21.18 -18.23 24.71
CA SER A 152 -21.34 -18.20 23.26
C SER A 152 -21.10 -19.54 22.56
N GLY A 153 -20.59 -20.55 23.26
CA GLY A 153 -20.24 -21.86 22.69
C GLY A 153 -18.98 -21.85 21.80
N VAL A 154 -18.54 -20.71 21.33
CA VAL A 154 -17.40 -20.57 20.42
C VAL A 154 -16.17 -20.05 21.18
N VAL A 155 -15.09 -20.82 21.13
CA VAL A 155 -13.81 -20.42 21.69
C VAL A 155 -12.89 -19.97 20.56
N MET A 156 -12.34 -18.78 20.69
CA MET A 156 -11.43 -18.22 19.70
C MET A 156 -9.97 -18.48 20.10
N VAL A 157 -9.15 -18.87 19.14
CA VAL A 157 -7.70 -19.04 19.29
C VAL A 157 -6.96 -18.08 18.40
N LYS A 158 -5.85 -17.55 18.92
CA LYS A 158 -4.91 -16.73 18.14
C LYS A 158 -3.83 -17.63 17.56
N GLU A 159 -3.72 -17.64 16.25
CA GLU A 159 -2.74 -18.42 15.50
C GLU A 159 -1.84 -17.46 14.70
N THR A 160 -0.57 -17.82 14.56
CA THR A 160 0.36 -17.10 13.70
C THR A 160 0.61 -17.93 12.46
N ARG A 161 0.20 -17.42 11.30
CA ARG A 161 0.46 -18.04 10.01
C ARG A 161 1.59 -17.30 9.29
N ARG A 162 2.43 -18.07 8.61
CA ARG A 162 3.46 -17.53 7.74
C ARG A 162 2.89 -17.39 6.33
N GLY A 163 2.92 -16.16 5.80
CA GLY A 163 2.68 -15.88 4.39
C GLY A 163 3.99 -15.86 3.62
N LYS A 164 3.92 -16.16 2.32
CA LYS A 164 5.02 -16.09 1.37
C LYS A 164 4.52 -15.52 0.07
N HIS A 165 5.36 -14.71 -0.59
CA HIS A 165 5.04 -14.12 -1.88
C HIS A 165 6.29 -14.03 -2.75
N LYS A 166 6.23 -14.64 -3.93
CA LYS A 166 7.29 -14.54 -4.94
C LYS A 166 7.13 -13.23 -5.69
N CYS A 167 8.20 -12.45 -5.77
CA CYS A 167 8.23 -11.18 -6.49
C CYS A 167 9.63 -10.91 -7.02
N ARG A 168 9.79 -9.83 -7.76
CA ARG A 168 11.07 -9.37 -8.31
C ARG A 168 11.52 -8.13 -7.56
N ARG A 169 12.79 -8.07 -7.24
CA ARG A 169 13.46 -6.97 -6.57
C ARG A 169 14.48 -6.36 -7.52
N ILE A 170 14.30 -5.09 -7.86
CA ILE A 170 15.17 -4.36 -8.77
C ILE A 170 15.83 -3.24 -8.00
N THR A 171 17.16 -3.21 -8.00
CA THR A 171 17.95 -2.12 -7.40
C THR A 171 18.61 -1.32 -8.52
N LYS A 172 18.36 -0.01 -8.54
CA LYS A 172 19.00 0.90 -9.50
C LYS A 172 19.75 2.03 -8.79
N TRP A 173 20.69 2.64 -9.47
CA TRP A 173 21.27 3.90 -9.03
C TRP A 173 20.22 5.01 -9.06
N LYS A 174 20.29 5.94 -8.13
CA LYS A 174 19.55 7.20 -8.21
C LYS A 174 20.13 8.05 -9.34
N ASP A 175 19.37 9.06 -9.79
CA ASP A 175 19.81 9.96 -10.86
C ASP A 175 21.13 10.67 -10.50
N ASN A 176 21.31 11.06 -9.23
CA ASN A 176 22.61 11.36 -8.65
C ASN A 176 23.16 10.09 -7.98
N LYS A 177 24.17 9.45 -8.59
CA LYS A 177 24.78 8.21 -8.10
C LYS A 177 25.41 8.35 -6.71
N GLU A 178 25.86 9.53 -6.32
CA GLU A 178 26.42 9.81 -4.99
C GLU A 178 25.35 9.64 -3.87
N GLU A 179 24.09 9.82 -4.19
CA GLU A 179 22.98 9.57 -3.27
C GLU A 179 22.67 8.08 -3.04
N GLY A 180 23.39 7.19 -3.75
CA GLY A 180 23.26 5.74 -3.62
C GLY A 180 22.16 5.14 -4.48
N THR A 181 21.56 4.06 -3.99
CA THR A 181 20.61 3.24 -4.75
C THR A 181 19.18 3.38 -4.24
N ILE A 182 18.24 2.94 -5.09
CA ILE A 182 16.84 2.78 -4.76
C ILE A 182 16.39 1.38 -5.19
N THR A 183 15.59 0.73 -4.35
CA THR A 183 15.13 -0.64 -4.59
C THR A 183 13.62 -0.68 -4.74
N PHE A 184 13.16 -1.38 -5.77
CA PHE A 184 11.75 -1.59 -6.11
C PHE A 184 11.37 -3.05 -5.94
N ILE A 185 10.09 -3.28 -5.62
CA ILE A 185 9.45 -4.59 -5.57
C ILE A 185 8.29 -4.60 -6.55
N THR A 186 8.19 -5.67 -7.34
CA THR A 186 7.12 -5.89 -8.31
C THR A 186 6.77 -7.38 -8.40
N ASN A 187 5.54 -7.70 -8.81
CA ASN A 187 5.17 -9.08 -9.17
C ASN A 187 5.37 -9.39 -10.65
N ASP A 188 5.80 -8.42 -11.45
CA ASP A 188 6.17 -8.66 -12.84
C ASP A 188 7.59 -9.22 -12.92
N LEU A 189 7.71 -10.44 -13.44
CA LEU A 189 8.97 -11.14 -13.54
C LEU A 189 9.65 -10.95 -14.91
N ASP A 190 8.93 -10.44 -15.92
CA ASP A 190 9.32 -10.53 -17.33
C ASP A 190 9.67 -9.18 -17.96
N THR A 191 8.93 -8.12 -17.63
CA THR A 191 9.18 -6.79 -18.19
C THR A 191 10.60 -6.28 -17.88
N PRO A 192 11.30 -5.60 -18.82
CA PRO A 192 12.62 -5.03 -18.59
C PRO A 192 12.68 -4.17 -17.32
N ALA A 193 13.78 -4.29 -16.56
CA ALA A 193 13.95 -3.62 -15.26
C ALA A 193 13.83 -2.10 -15.36
N THR A 194 14.35 -1.52 -16.42
CA THR A 194 14.29 -0.08 -16.71
C THR A 194 12.85 0.41 -16.91
N VAL A 195 12.01 -0.37 -17.61
CA VAL A 195 10.59 -0.06 -17.82
C VAL A 195 9.83 -0.08 -16.49
N ILE A 196 10.11 -1.05 -15.62
CA ILE A 196 9.51 -1.12 -14.28
C ILE A 196 9.90 0.10 -13.44
N CYS A 197 11.16 0.49 -13.46
CA CYS A 197 11.65 1.67 -12.75
C CYS A 197 10.99 2.96 -13.26
N GLU A 198 10.79 3.09 -14.58
CA GLU A 198 10.12 4.24 -15.18
C GLU A 198 8.63 4.27 -14.83
N THR A 199 7.97 3.11 -14.79
CA THR A 199 6.58 2.99 -14.35
C THR A 199 6.40 3.50 -12.91
N TYR A 200 7.36 3.22 -12.02
CA TYR A 200 7.32 3.80 -10.68
C TYR A 200 7.54 5.31 -10.69
N ARG A 201 8.39 5.84 -11.55
CA ARG A 201 8.66 7.28 -11.64
C ARG A 201 7.40 8.06 -11.98
N ARG A 202 6.54 7.54 -12.82
CA ARG A 202 5.23 8.15 -13.17
C ARG A 202 4.31 8.35 -11.98
N ARG A 203 4.53 7.68 -10.85
CA ARG A 203 3.78 7.88 -9.60
C ARG A 203 3.79 9.35 -9.14
N TRP A 204 4.83 10.11 -9.46
CA TRP A 204 4.92 11.53 -9.11
C TRP A 204 3.81 12.40 -9.71
N GLN A 205 3.14 11.96 -10.75
CA GLN A 205 2.01 12.68 -11.36
C GLN A 205 0.89 12.90 -10.35
N ILE A 206 0.58 11.91 -9.49
CA ILE A 206 -0.46 12.05 -8.48
C ILE A 206 -0.07 13.03 -7.37
N GLU A 207 1.20 13.11 -6.99
CA GLU A 207 1.68 14.11 -6.02
C GLU A 207 1.54 15.54 -6.60
N THR A 208 1.84 15.69 -7.88
CA THR A 208 1.66 16.96 -8.60
C THR A 208 0.19 17.34 -8.67
N LEU A 209 -0.71 16.38 -8.95
CA LEU A 209 -2.15 16.60 -8.92
C LEU A 209 -2.62 17.06 -7.54
N PHE A 210 -2.22 16.39 -6.48
CA PHE A 210 -2.58 16.80 -5.11
C PHE A 210 -2.06 18.18 -4.76
N LYS A 211 -0.86 18.54 -5.21
CA LYS A 211 -0.30 19.87 -5.01
C LYS A 211 -1.16 20.93 -5.72
N ARG A 212 -1.53 20.71 -6.98
CA ARG A 212 -2.41 21.60 -7.75
C ARG A 212 -3.79 21.75 -7.10
N LEU A 213 -4.39 20.63 -6.65
CA LEU A 213 -5.68 20.67 -5.95
C LEU A 213 -5.62 21.51 -4.68
N LYS A 214 -4.59 21.32 -3.85
CA LYS A 214 -4.44 22.09 -2.60
C LYS A 214 -4.13 23.57 -2.83
N GLN A 215 -3.47 23.92 -3.93
CA GLN A 215 -3.14 25.30 -4.28
C GLN A 215 -4.34 26.06 -4.86
N ASN A 216 -5.13 25.38 -5.71
CA ASN A 216 -6.19 26.03 -6.47
C ASN A 216 -7.57 25.94 -5.80
N PHE A 217 -7.75 24.98 -4.90
CA PHE A 217 -9.02 24.79 -4.20
C PHE A 217 -8.83 24.95 -2.69
N PRO A 218 -9.62 25.82 -2.02
CA PRO A 218 -9.55 26.02 -0.58
C PRO A 218 -10.19 24.85 0.18
N LEU A 219 -9.60 23.67 0.09
CA LEU A 219 -10.12 22.42 0.68
C LEU A 219 -10.28 22.44 2.21
N LYS A 220 -10.00 23.57 2.86
CA LYS A 220 -10.19 23.76 4.31
C LYS A 220 -11.58 24.30 4.68
N TYR A 221 -12.30 24.84 3.72
CA TYR A 221 -13.57 25.52 3.94
C TYR A 221 -14.68 24.73 3.24
N PHE A 222 -15.42 23.95 4.01
CA PHE A 222 -16.61 23.26 3.56
C PHE A 222 -17.84 23.95 4.17
N LEU A 223 -18.89 24.10 3.37
CA LEU A 223 -20.12 24.81 3.77
C LEU A 223 -21.05 23.95 4.63
N GLY A 224 -20.76 22.67 4.82
CA GLY A 224 -21.62 21.74 5.55
C GLY A 224 -20.95 21.05 6.73
N ASP A 225 -21.77 20.65 7.70
CA ASP A 225 -21.34 20.02 8.96
C ASP A 225 -21.55 18.50 8.99
N ASN A 226 -21.84 17.88 7.85
CA ASN A 226 -22.04 16.43 7.76
C ASN A 226 -21.10 15.81 6.72
N ARG A 227 -20.95 14.45 6.76
CA ARG A 227 -20.04 13.72 5.89
C ARG A 227 -20.36 13.86 4.40
N ASN A 228 -21.62 14.08 4.05
CA ASN A 228 -22.05 14.19 2.66
C ASN A 228 -21.86 15.62 2.10
N ALA A 229 -21.60 16.60 2.96
CA ALA A 229 -21.37 17.98 2.58
C ALA A 229 -19.86 18.34 2.52
N ILE A 230 -19.00 17.43 2.94
CA ILE A 230 -17.54 17.49 2.86
C ILE A 230 -17.04 16.51 1.80
#